data_a19f9501231268091532f10b351e83a7
#
_entry.id   a19f9501231268091532f10b351e83a7
#
_cell.length_a   1.000
_cell.length_b   1.000
_cell.length_c   1.000
_cell.angle_alpha   90.00
_cell.angle_beta   90.00
_cell.angle_gamma   90.00
#
_symmetry.space_group_name_H-M   'P 1'
#
loop_
_entity.id
_entity.type
_entity.pdbx_description
1 polymer ?
#
loop_
_entity_poly.entity_id
_entity_poly.type
_entity_poly.pdbx_seq_one_letter_code
_entity_poly.pdbx_strand_id
1 'polypeptide(L)'
;MKSYEVLKKAADVVGVKALAANLKLSPALVYKWCQEFDPDDPDVSGARNPLDRLAEIVHETGDRNLVQWLCHQADGFLVAYPMVPAAKAGTELLVNTQRMLQEFSQ
;
A
#
# COMPACT_ATOMS: atom_id res chain seq x y z
N MET A 1 3.79 -5.63 -7.10
CA MET A 1 3.98 -6.29 -5.80
C MET A 1 2.66 -6.32 -5.06
N LYS A 2 2.30 -7.48 -4.55
CA LYS A 2 1.03 -7.64 -3.82
C LYS A 2 1.18 -7.15 -2.38
N SER A 3 0.07 -6.79 -1.74
CA SER A 3 0.08 -6.22 -0.39
C SER A 3 0.75 -7.11 0.65
N TYR A 4 0.47 -8.41 0.61
CA TYR A 4 1.08 -9.34 1.56
C TYR A 4 2.60 -9.44 1.39
N GLU A 5 3.10 -9.28 0.16
CA GLU A 5 4.53 -9.27 -0.11
C GLU A 5 5.20 -8.03 0.48
N VAL A 6 4.53 -6.88 0.37
CA VAL A 6 5.02 -5.62 0.97
C VAL A 6 5.10 -5.76 2.49
N LEU A 7 4.04 -6.30 3.09
CA LEU A 7 3.99 -6.52 4.54
C LEU A 7 5.05 -7.52 5.01
N LYS A 8 5.25 -8.58 4.25
CA LYS A 8 6.28 -9.58 4.57
C LYS A 8 7.67 -8.96 4.58
N LYS A 9 8.00 -8.16 3.57
CA LYS A 9 9.28 -7.47 3.50
C LYS A 9 9.45 -6.50 4.66
N ALA A 10 8.40 -5.74 4.99
CA ALA A 10 8.45 -4.82 6.12
C ALA A 10 8.63 -5.56 7.44
N ALA A 11 7.89 -6.65 7.64
CA ALA A 11 8.00 -7.46 8.85
C ALA A 11 9.39 -8.09 9.01
N ASP A 12 10.02 -8.48 7.89
CA ASP A 12 11.35 -9.09 7.92
C ASP A 12 12.45 -8.12 8.37
N VAL A 13 12.20 -6.81 8.31
CA VAL A 13 13.17 -5.80 8.77
C VAL A 13 13.46 -5.96 10.26
N VAL A 14 12.43 -6.23 11.08
CA VAL A 14 12.58 -6.38 12.53
C VAL A 14 12.26 -7.80 13.00
N GLY A 15 11.68 -8.63 12.16
CA GLY A 15 11.20 -9.97 12.49
C GLY A 15 9.74 -9.95 12.92
N VAL A 16 8.99 -10.97 12.50
CA VAL A 16 7.53 -11.04 12.72
C VAL A 16 7.20 -11.04 14.21
N LYS A 17 7.93 -11.80 15.02
CA LYS A 17 7.65 -11.89 16.46
C LYS A 17 7.91 -10.56 17.16
N ALA A 18 9.00 -9.88 16.82
CA ALA A 18 9.33 -8.57 17.38
C ALA A 18 8.31 -7.52 16.97
N LEU A 19 7.92 -7.52 15.69
CA LEU A 19 6.91 -6.60 15.18
C LEU A 19 5.58 -6.80 15.92
N ALA A 20 5.13 -8.06 16.05
CA ALA A 20 3.89 -8.37 16.75
C ALA A 20 3.92 -7.89 18.19
N ALA A 21 5.02 -8.14 18.91
CA ALA A 21 5.17 -7.68 20.28
C ALA A 21 5.09 -6.16 20.39
N ASN A 22 5.76 -5.45 19.49
CA ASN A 22 5.76 -3.97 19.47
C ASN A 22 4.39 -3.40 19.16
N LEU A 23 3.62 -4.07 18.31
CA LEU A 23 2.26 -3.65 17.96
C LEU A 23 1.22 -4.16 18.96
N LYS A 24 1.62 -4.96 19.95
CA LYS A 24 0.71 -5.59 20.91
C LYS A 24 -0.32 -6.51 20.25
N LEU A 25 0.14 -7.23 19.24
CA LEU A 25 -0.66 -8.19 18.48
C LEU A 25 -0.06 -9.59 18.60
N SER A 26 -0.87 -10.61 18.27
CA SER A 26 -0.36 -11.97 18.25
C SER A 26 0.56 -12.19 17.03
N PRO A 27 1.64 -12.96 17.18
CA PRO A 27 2.47 -13.32 16.03
C PRO A 27 1.70 -14.05 14.94
N ALA A 28 0.71 -14.86 15.30
CA ALA A 28 -0.15 -15.57 14.34
C ALA A 28 -0.88 -14.61 13.41
N LEU A 29 -1.39 -13.49 13.94
CA LEU A 29 -2.08 -12.48 13.14
C LEU A 29 -1.12 -11.82 12.15
N VAL A 30 0.08 -11.44 12.60
CA VAL A 30 1.07 -10.81 11.74
C VAL A 30 1.53 -11.79 10.64
N TYR A 31 1.72 -13.06 10.96
CA TYR A 31 2.02 -14.08 9.95
C TYR A 31 0.92 -14.18 8.89
N LYS A 32 -0.35 -14.09 9.30
CA LYS A 32 -1.48 -14.11 8.35
C LYS A 32 -1.45 -12.91 7.41
N TRP A 33 -1.07 -11.73 7.89
CA TRP A 33 -0.92 -10.54 7.05
C TRP A 33 0.14 -10.72 5.96
N CYS A 34 1.12 -11.57 6.21
CA CYS A 34 2.23 -11.82 5.30
C CYS A 34 1.95 -12.96 4.32
N GLN A 35 0.72 -13.48 4.31
CA GLN A 35 0.29 -14.57 3.44
C GLN A 35 -0.78 -14.09 2.47
N GLU A 36 -0.84 -14.75 1.31
CA GLU A 36 -1.89 -14.47 0.35
C GLU A 36 -3.27 -14.79 0.96
N PHE A 37 -4.21 -13.87 0.76
CA PHE A 37 -5.57 -14.07 1.25
C PHE A 37 -6.25 -15.19 0.48
N ASP A 38 -6.73 -16.21 1.20
CA ASP A 38 -7.51 -17.31 0.64
C ASP A 38 -8.91 -17.27 1.24
N PRO A 39 -9.95 -16.91 0.45
CA PRO A 39 -11.33 -16.85 0.96
C PRO A 39 -11.89 -18.21 1.36
N ASP A 40 -11.30 -19.31 0.87
CA ASP A 40 -11.73 -20.65 1.19
C ASP A 40 -11.10 -21.22 2.46
N ASP A 41 -10.10 -20.52 3.03
CA ASP A 41 -9.45 -20.93 4.26
C ASP A 41 -10.21 -20.37 5.47
N PRO A 42 -10.82 -21.22 6.32
CA PRO A 42 -11.57 -20.75 7.48
C PRO A 42 -10.70 -20.01 8.51
N ASP A 43 -9.40 -20.28 8.54
CA ASP A 43 -8.47 -19.60 9.46
C ASP A 43 -8.14 -18.17 9.01
N VAL A 44 -8.43 -17.83 7.75
CA VAL A 44 -8.14 -16.50 7.17
C VAL A 44 -9.40 -15.63 7.12
N SER A 45 -10.57 -16.20 7.47
CA SER A 45 -11.83 -15.45 7.37
C SER A 45 -11.82 -14.21 8.25
N GLY A 46 -11.94 -13.05 7.64
CA GLY A 46 -11.98 -11.76 8.29
C GLY A 46 -10.63 -11.09 8.51
N ALA A 47 -9.53 -11.76 8.18
CA ALA A 47 -8.20 -11.23 8.45
C ALA A 47 -7.51 -10.72 7.18
N ARG A 48 -8.15 -9.78 6.47
CA ARG A 48 -7.45 -9.03 5.43
C ARG A 48 -6.36 -8.20 6.08
N ASN A 49 -5.21 -8.09 5.41
CA ASN A 49 -4.11 -7.32 5.96
C ASN A 49 -4.46 -5.81 5.94
N PRO A 50 -3.77 -5.01 6.76
CA PRO A 50 -4.06 -3.57 6.86
C PRO A 50 -3.93 -2.81 5.54
N LEU A 51 -3.02 -3.21 4.66
CA LEU A 51 -2.84 -2.54 3.36
C LEU A 51 -4.04 -2.73 2.46
N ASP A 52 -4.59 -3.95 2.41
CA ASP A 52 -5.81 -4.24 1.64
C ASP A 52 -6.99 -3.43 2.16
N ARG A 53 -7.13 -3.31 3.50
CA ARG A 53 -8.17 -2.50 4.11
C ARG A 53 -8.03 -1.03 3.74
N LEU A 54 -6.82 -0.50 3.80
CA LEU A 54 -6.55 0.89 3.42
C LEU A 54 -6.89 1.13 1.95
N ALA A 55 -6.50 0.22 1.08
CA ALA A 55 -6.81 0.32 -0.35
C ALA A 55 -8.33 0.32 -0.59
N GLU A 56 -9.08 -0.54 0.10
CA GLU A 56 -10.53 -0.56 0.00
C GLU A 56 -11.15 0.77 0.46
N ILE A 57 -10.68 1.32 1.57
CA ILE A 57 -11.19 2.60 2.08
C ILE A 57 -10.94 3.73 1.08
N VAL A 58 -9.76 3.77 0.49
CA VAL A 58 -9.42 4.78 -0.52
C VAL A 58 -10.33 4.64 -1.74
N HIS A 59 -10.55 3.41 -2.22
CA HIS A 59 -11.41 3.18 -3.38
C HIS A 59 -12.88 3.52 -3.11
N GLU A 60 -13.37 3.23 -1.89
CA GLU A 60 -14.75 3.53 -1.52
C GLU A 60 -15.01 5.01 -1.30
N THR A 61 -14.06 5.71 -0.70
CA THR A 61 -14.24 7.12 -0.32
C THR A 61 -13.68 8.09 -1.35
N GLY A 62 -12.69 7.68 -2.13
CA GLY A 62 -11.94 8.58 -2.99
C GLY A 62 -11.10 9.61 -2.22
N ASP A 63 -10.98 9.45 -0.91
CA ASP A 63 -10.31 10.44 -0.05
C ASP A 63 -8.80 10.18 -0.04
N ARG A 64 -8.05 11.09 -0.62
CA ARG A 64 -6.58 11.01 -0.68
C ARG A 64 -5.92 11.48 0.60
N ASN A 65 -6.64 12.17 1.47
CA ASN A 65 -6.08 12.68 2.73
C ASN A 65 -5.59 11.55 3.64
N LEU A 66 -6.24 10.39 3.58
CA LEU A 66 -5.82 9.21 4.32
C LEU A 66 -4.43 8.76 3.89
N VAL A 67 -4.19 8.69 2.57
CA VAL A 67 -2.89 8.31 2.03
C VAL A 67 -1.83 9.37 2.32
N GLN A 68 -2.20 10.65 2.21
CA GLN A 68 -1.33 11.78 2.53
C GLN A 68 -0.89 11.72 4.00
N TRP A 69 -1.83 11.44 4.91
CA TRP A 69 -1.52 11.27 6.32
C TRP A 69 -0.48 10.16 6.54
N LEU A 70 -0.68 9.03 5.87
CA LEU A 70 0.24 7.89 5.98
C LEU A 70 1.63 8.24 5.44
N CYS A 71 1.70 8.98 4.32
CA CYS A 71 2.98 9.46 3.78
C CYS A 71 3.71 10.36 4.77
N HIS A 72 2.99 11.23 5.48
CA HIS A 72 3.59 12.10 6.50
C HIS A 72 4.19 11.29 7.65
N GLN A 73 3.60 10.13 8.00
CA GLN A 73 4.18 9.25 9.01
C GLN A 73 5.55 8.71 8.60
N ALA A 74 5.80 8.61 7.30
CA ALA A 74 7.07 8.16 6.73
C ALA A 74 7.95 9.32 6.26
N ASP A 75 7.69 10.54 6.75
CA ASP A 75 8.42 11.77 6.41
C ASP A 75 8.41 12.09 4.91
N GLY A 76 7.31 11.77 4.25
CA GLY A 76 7.11 12.03 2.83
C GLY A 76 5.78 12.69 2.55
N PHE A 77 5.48 12.84 1.29
CA PHE A 77 4.19 13.36 0.85
C PHE A 77 3.73 12.67 -0.43
N LEU A 78 2.40 12.70 -0.64
CA LEU A 78 1.76 12.07 -1.78
C LEU A 78 1.87 12.97 -3.01
N VAL A 79 2.28 12.37 -4.14
CA VAL A 79 2.22 13.00 -5.46
C VAL A 79 1.24 12.20 -6.31
N ALA A 80 0.14 12.84 -6.71
CA ALA A 80 -0.86 12.18 -7.52
C ALA A 80 -0.43 12.13 -8.99
N TYR A 81 -0.81 11.04 -9.68
CA TYR A 81 -0.66 10.99 -11.12
C TYR A 81 -1.55 12.07 -11.75
N PRO A 82 -1.06 12.78 -12.81
CA PRO A 82 -1.91 13.74 -13.49
C PRO A 82 -3.14 13.06 -14.08
N MET A 83 -4.31 13.64 -13.81
CA MET A 83 -5.54 13.16 -14.46
C MET A 83 -5.55 13.62 -15.90
N VAL A 84 -5.66 12.67 -16.80
CA VAL A 84 -5.70 12.96 -18.23
C VAL A 84 -7.04 12.57 -18.78
N PRO A 85 -7.69 13.49 -19.53
CA PRO A 85 -8.89 13.11 -20.29
C PRO A 85 -8.54 11.97 -21.25
N ALA A 86 -9.41 10.96 -21.32
CA ALA A 86 -9.20 9.78 -22.15
C ALA A 86 -8.90 10.11 -23.63
N ALA A 87 -9.38 11.25 -24.11
CA ALA A 87 -9.17 11.71 -25.49
C ALA A 87 -7.73 12.20 -25.75
N LYS A 88 -6.93 12.42 -24.73
CA LYS A 88 -5.53 12.85 -24.83
C LYS A 88 -4.54 11.83 -24.27
N ALA A 89 -4.97 10.59 -24.12
CA ALA A 89 -4.09 9.51 -23.71
C ALA A 89 -3.14 9.13 -24.85
N GLY A 90 -2.37 10.08 -25.32
CA GLY A 90 -1.39 9.88 -26.38
C GLY A 90 0.02 9.96 -25.86
N THR A 91 0.94 9.88 -26.81
CA THR A 91 2.38 9.89 -26.57
C THR A 91 2.86 11.12 -25.77
N GLU A 92 2.21 12.26 -25.93
CA GLU A 92 2.54 13.49 -25.24
C GLU A 92 2.43 13.37 -23.72
N LEU A 93 1.40 12.69 -23.27
CA LEU A 93 1.17 12.52 -21.86
C LEU A 93 2.19 11.62 -21.22
N LEU A 94 2.52 10.53 -21.88
CA LEU A 94 3.55 9.60 -21.42
C LEU A 94 4.89 10.32 -21.27
N VAL A 95 5.23 11.18 -22.26
CA VAL A 95 6.47 11.97 -22.23
C VAL A 95 6.46 12.95 -21.05
N ASN A 96 5.35 13.64 -20.82
CA ASN A 96 5.24 14.59 -19.71
C ASN A 96 5.32 13.88 -18.35
N THR A 97 4.72 12.71 -18.23
CA THR A 97 4.78 11.91 -17.00
C THR A 97 6.20 11.43 -16.74
N GLN A 98 6.88 10.94 -17.78
CA GLN A 98 8.27 10.51 -17.67
C GLN A 98 9.20 11.66 -17.29
N ARG A 99 8.99 12.84 -17.86
CA ARG A 99 9.77 14.02 -17.52
C ARG A 99 9.57 14.41 -16.04
N MET A 100 8.34 14.36 -15.56
CA MET A 100 8.02 14.65 -14.17
C MET A 100 8.70 13.64 -13.24
N LEU A 101 8.68 12.37 -13.57
CA LEU A 101 9.36 11.33 -12.78
C LEU A 101 10.87 11.51 -12.78
N GLN A 102 11.47 11.94 -13.90
CA GLN A 102 12.90 12.22 -13.98
C GLN A 102 13.30 13.40 -13.09
N GLU A 103 12.50 14.45 -13.05
CA GLU A 103 12.73 15.60 -12.17
C GLU A 103 12.71 15.22 -10.69
N PHE A 104 11.86 14.26 -10.31
CA PHE A 104 11.79 13.80 -8.93
C PHE A 104 12.88 12.79 -8.56
N SER A 105 13.52 12.16 -9.53
CA SER A 105 14.56 11.17 -9.26
C SER A 105 15.99 11.74 -9.26
N GLN A 106 16.13 13.01 -9.50
CA GLN A 106 17.44 13.69 -9.45
C GLN A 106 17.81 14.14 -8.03
#